data_756dd9509305d0261bd07b99d8cc0e1c
#
_entry.id   756dd9509305d0261bd07b99d8cc0e1c
#
_cell.length_a   1.000
_cell.length_b   1.000
_cell.length_c   1.000
_cell.angle_alpha   90.00
_cell.angle_beta   90.00
_cell.angle_gamma   90.00
#
_symmetry.space_group_name_H-M   'P 1'
#
loop_
_entity.id
_entity.type
_entity.pdbx_description
1 polymer ?
#
loop_
_entity_poly.entity_id
_entity_poly.type
_entity_poly.pdbx_seq_one_letter_code
_entity_poly.pdbx_strand_id
1 'polypeptide(L)'
;MATASGARQTRLALNDMLWLLAVPVFLIVLSRIAVQLTDTAVVVLVLGLALFMTAGIWLRLVLRRRIFLAGALRVESPWYRRLRGGPLMALLALGGAVPLAAILVVAVARVDAPHLLLGMVLNVPVLVLLREFWSRRLASHAVPRFRAMLALRLALALNLGLLFLALATAALFRTYPELAGLTLTEAMLSEAGRQEAASGLLQALMQLAAAKDAMAWWLGQQVLPGLIEPGLQIVGWMVLVATDVLVVWSYLMICASVLTLLHWREWHPGGHRQ
;
A
#
# COMPACT_ATOMS: atom_id res chain seq x y z
N MET A 1 39.50 5.12 2.46
CA MET A 1 38.26 5.89 2.26
C MET A 1 37.01 5.02 2.00
N ALA A 2 37.12 3.80 1.48
CA ALA A 2 35.98 2.90 1.18
C ALA A 2 35.22 2.42 2.45
N THR A 3 35.86 2.20 3.57
CA THR A 3 35.24 1.67 4.81
C THR A 3 34.28 2.65 5.49
N ALA A 4 34.58 3.96 5.47
CA ALA A 4 33.70 4.97 6.08
C ALA A 4 32.37 5.17 5.29
N SER A 5 32.40 5.01 3.97
CA SER A 5 31.20 5.08 3.11
C SER A 5 30.25 3.90 3.36
N GLY A 6 30.80 2.70 3.51
CA GLY A 6 30.02 1.49 3.80
C GLY A 6 29.30 1.57 5.15
N ALA A 7 30.01 1.99 6.21
CA ALA A 7 29.44 2.14 7.54
C ALA A 7 28.29 3.16 7.58
N ARG A 8 28.39 4.26 6.84
CA ARG A 8 27.31 5.27 6.74
C ARG A 8 26.07 4.72 6.02
N GLN A 9 26.26 3.98 4.94
CA GLN A 9 25.14 3.35 4.22
C GLN A 9 24.41 2.32 5.08
N THR A 10 25.15 1.47 5.82
CA THR A 10 24.56 0.50 6.73
C THR A 10 23.73 1.16 7.83
N ARG A 11 24.22 2.27 8.41
CA ARG A 11 23.47 3.02 9.43
C ARG A 11 22.19 3.63 8.88
N LEU A 12 22.20 4.16 7.66
CA LEU A 12 20.99 4.71 7.01
C LEU A 12 19.96 3.61 6.74
N ALA A 13 20.39 2.46 6.22
CA ALA A 13 19.50 1.33 5.99
C ALA A 13 18.91 0.78 7.30
N LEU A 14 19.67 0.73 8.38
CA LEU A 14 19.17 0.32 9.69
C LEU A 14 18.14 1.31 10.25
N ASN A 15 18.39 2.60 10.12
CA ASN A 15 17.43 3.63 10.53
C ASN A 15 16.13 3.56 9.73
N ASP A 16 16.20 3.38 8.41
CA ASP A 16 15.03 3.18 7.55
C ASP A 16 14.24 1.95 7.97
N MET A 17 14.92 0.86 8.29
CA MET A 17 14.30 -0.38 8.74
C MET A 17 13.57 -0.19 10.08
N LEU A 18 14.16 0.52 11.05
CA LEU A 18 13.54 0.80 12.34
C LEU A 18 12.25 1.62 12.20
N TRP A 19 12.29 2.68 11.38
CA TRP A 19 11.10 3.50 11.14
C TRP A 19 10.02 2.74 10.36
N LEU A 20 10.41 1.90 9.40
CA LEU A 20 9.46 1.07 8.66
C LEU A 20 8.83 0.00 9.55
N LEU A 21 9.56 -0.58 10.51
CA LEU A 21 9.01 -1.56 11.47
C LEU A 21 7.92 -0.95 12.36
N ALA A 22 7.93 0.35 12.59
CA ALA A 22 6.84 1.01 13.30
C ALA A 22 5.48 0.85 12.58
N VAL A 23 5.47 0.70 11.24
CA VAL A 23 4.23 0.51 10.46
C VAL A 23 3.55 -0.82 10.79
N PRO A 24 4.17 -2.00 10.58
CA PRO A 24 3.50 -3.25 10.91
C PRO A 24 3.22 -3.39 12.41
N VAL A 25 4.07 -2.87 13.31
CA VAL A 25 3.79 -2.84 14.75
C VAL A 25 2.52 -2.04 15.04
N PHE A 26 2.37 -0.85 14.46
CA PHE A 26 1.15 -0.06 14.57
C PHE A 26 -0.07 -0.82 14.03
N LEU A 27 0.04 -1.49 12.88
CA LEU A 27 -1.05 -2.27 12.29
C LEU A 27 -1.42 -3.50 13.13
N ILE A 28 -0.43 -4.15 13.77
CA ILE A 28 -0.66 -5.26 14.71
C ILE A 28 -1.44 -4.76 15.93
N VAL A 29 -1.05 -3.63 16.51
CA VAL A 29 -1.79 -3.05 17.64
C VAL A 29 -3.20 -2.67 17.20
N LEU A 30 -3.31 -2.03 16.04
CA LEU A 30 -4.60 -1.63 15.47
C LEU A 30 -5.52 -2.83 15.25
N SER A 31 -5.03 -3.97 14.74
CA SER A 31 -5.85 -5.16 14.51
C SER A 31 -6.50 -5.69 15.79
N ARG A 32 -5.89 -5.44 16.96
CA ARG A 32 -6.42 -5.88 18.26
C ARG A 32 -7.52 -4.98 18.83
N ILE A 33 -7.49 -3.69 18.46
CA ILE A 33 -8.40 -2.69 19.04
C ILE A 33 -9.44 -2.17 18.04
N ALA A 34 -9.23 -2.39 16.74
CA ALA A 34 -10.05 -1.78 15.68
C ALA A 34 -11.55 -2.05 15.85
N VAL A 35 -11.92 -3.29 16.16
CA VAL A 35 -13.34 -3.70 16.32
C VAL A 35 -14.02 -3.09 17.54
N GLN A 36 -13.25 -2.57 18.50
CA GLN A 36 -13.75 -1.94 19.72
C GLN A 36 -13.85 -0.42 19.61
N LEU A 37 -13.36 0.17 18.52
CA LEU A 37 -13.35 1.61 18.31
C LEU A 37 -14.79 2.15 18.09
N THR A 38 -15.05 3.33 18.61
CA THR A 38 -16.29 4.08 18.31
C THR A 38 -16.22 4.69 16.92
N ASP A 39 -17.37 5.11 16.35
CA ASP A 39 -17.43 5.75 15.03
C ASP A 39 -16.49 6.96 14.92
N THR A 40 -16.49 7.82 15.94
CA THR A 40 -15.61 8.99 15.97
C THR A 40 -14.13 8.58 15.94
N ALA A 41 -13.75 7.55 16.71
CA ALA A 41 -12.37 7.07 16.74
C ALA A 41 -11.95 6.46 15.39
N VAL A 42 -12.84 5.72 14.72
CA VAL A 42 -12.60 5.18 13.37
C VAL A 42 -12.41 6.30 12.35
N VAL A 43 -13.26 7.33 12.36
CA VAL A 43 -13.14 8.48 11.46
C VAL A 43 -11.82 9.22 11.69
N VAL A 44 -11.47 9.52 12.95
CA VAL A 44 -10.21 10.19 13.31
C VAL A 44 -9.00 9.36 12.87
N LEU A 45 -9.04 8.04 13.07
CA LEU A 45 -7.99 7.14 12.65
C LEU A 45 -7.81 7.13 11.12
N VAL A 46 -8.91 6.97 10.37
CA VAL A 46 -8.88 6.98 8.89
C VAL A 46 -8.37 8.31 8.37
N LEU A 47 -8.85 9.43 8.91
CA LEU A 47 -8.39 10.77 8.52
C LEU A 47 -6.91 11.00 8.88
N GLY A 48 -6.45 10.56 10.06
CA GLY A 48 -5.05 10.65 10.45
C GLY A 48 -4.13 9.88 9.52
N LEU A 49 -4.49 8.61 9.20
CA LEU A 49 -3.77 7.79 8.22
C LEU A 49 -3.81 8.40 6.82
N ALA A 50 -4.99 8.90 6.39
CA ALA A 50 -5.15 9.54 5.10
C ALA A 50 -4.29 10.80 4.98
N LEU A 51 -4.23 11.66 5.99
CA LEU A 51 -3.36 12.85 6.01
C LEU A 51 -1.88 12.47 5.94
N PHE A 52 -1.47 11.46 6.70
CA PHE A 52 -0.10 10.94 6.66
C PHE A 52 0.26 10.41 5.25
N MET A 53 -0.61 9.59 4.67
CA MET A 53 -0.43 9.06 3.30
C MET A 53 -0.45 10.20 2.28
N THR A 54 -1.35 11.19 2.44
CA THR A 54 -1.45 12.37 1.58
C THR A 54 -0.13 13.12 1.53
N ALA A 55 0.53 13.36 2.66
CA ALA A 55 1.83 14.02 2.70
C ALA A 55 2.86 13.30 1.81
N GLY A 56 2.99 11.97 1.96
CA GLY A 56 3.92 11.17 1.16
C GLY A 56 3.54 11.09 -0.33
N ILE A 57 2.25 10.96 -0.65
CA ILE A 57 1.77 10.90 -2.04
C ILE A 57 1.95 12.27 -2.70
N TRP A 58 1.55 13.35 -2.05
CA TRP A 58 1.70 14.71 -2.55
C TRP A 58 3.14 15.06 -2.86
N LEU A 59 4.07 14.78 -1.96
CA LEU A 59 5.50 14.99 -2.17
C LEU A 59 6.01 14.29 -3.43
N ARG A 60 5.63 13.03 -3.63
CA ARG A 60 6.02 12.24 -4.81
C ARG A 60 5.40 12.79 -6.10
N LEU A 61 4.13 13.20 -6.05
CA LEU A 61 3.45 13.81 -7.19
C LEU A 61 4.08 15.15 -7.59
N VAL A 62 4.36 16.02 -6.61
CA VAL A 62 5.02 17.31 -6.86
C VAL A 62 6.41 17.13 -7.45
N LEU A 63 7.22 16.20 -6.91
CA LEU A 63 8.55 15.92 -7.44
C LEU A 63 8.48 15.40 -8.89
N ARG A 64 7.61 14.41 -9.15
CA ARG A 64 7.41 13.86 -10.50
C ARG A 64 7.00 14.96 -11.48
N ARG A 65 6.08 15.82 -11.08
CA ARG A 65 5.61 16.91 -11.94
C ARG A 65 6.68 17.96 -12.19
N ARG A 66 7.47 18.32 -11.18
CA ARG A 66 8.60 19.24 -11.35
C ARG A 66 9.63 18.71 -12.35
N ILE A 67 9.91 17.40 -12.31
CA ILE A 67 10.82 16.76 -13.26
C ILE A 67 10.28 16.87 -14.68
N PHE A 68 9.01 16.51 -14.87
CA PHE A 68 8.36 16.59 -16.18
C PHE A 68 8.31 18.01 -16.74
N LEU A 69 7.89 18.97 -15.90
CA LEU A 69 7.80 20.37 -16.30
C LEU A 69 9.16 21.01 -16.60
N ALA A 70 10.22 20.61 -15.89
CA ALA A 70 11.58 21.09 -16.16
C ALA A 70 12.12 20.62 -17.53
N GLY A 71 11.61 19.50 -18.05
CA GLY A 71 11.91 19.05 -19.41
C GLY A 71 11.04 19.68 -20.49
N ALA A 72 9.84 20.20 -20.12
CA ALA A 72 8.85 20.70 -21.06
C ALA A 72 8.75 22.24 -21.10
N LEU A 73 9.07 22.92 -20.00
CA LEU A 73 8.89 24.36 -19.82
C LEU A 73 10.16 25.03 -19.28
N ARG A 74 10.39 26.28 -19.70
CA ARG A 74 11.45 27.10 -19.09
C ARG A 74 11.10 27.36 -17.62
N VAL A 75 12.08 27.17 -16.73
CA VAL A 75 11.91 27.29 -15.26
C VAL A 75 11.40 28.68 -14.84
N GLU A 76 11.73 29.71 -15.62
CA GLU A 76 11.33 31.12 -15.40
C GLU A 76 9.88 31.40 -15.82
N SER A 77 9.23 30.50 -16.54
CA SER A 77 7.87 30.70 -17.05
C SER A 77 6.85 30.82 -15.90
N PRO A 78 5.88 31.76 -16.00
CA PRO A 78 4.75 31.86 -15.07
C PRO A 78 3.95 30.55 -15.00
N TRP A 79 3.84 29.85 -16.13
CA TRP A 79 3.19 28.55 -16.22
C TRP A 79 3.91 27.46 -15.42
N TYR A 80 5.25 27.44 -15.43
CA TYR A 80 6.02 26.53 -14.60
C TYR A 80 5.70 26.72 -13.13
N ARG A 81 5.60 27.96 -12.63
CA ARG A 81 5.26 28.27 -11.24
C ARG A 81 3.84 27.84 -10.87
N ARG A 82 2.86 28.04 -11.73
CA ARG A 82 1.45 27.64 -11.51
C ARG A 82 1.25 26.14 -11.57
N LEU A 83 1.97 25.45 -12.44
CA LEU A 83 1.80 24.02 -12.70
C LEU A 83 2.68 23.12 -11.83
N ARG A 84 3.72 23.61 -11.17
CA ARG A 84 4.72 22.79 -10.47
C ARG A 84 4.22 22.11 -9.18
N GLY A 85 3.05 22.45 -8.72
CA GLY A 85 2.41 21.88 -7.53
C GLY A 85 1.53 22.93 -6.89
N GLY A 86 0.31 22.60 -6.55
CA GLY A 86 -0.67 23.51 -5.98
C GLY A 86 -1.73 22.73 -5.20
N PRO A 87 -2.77 23.38 -4.71
CA PRO A 87 -3.84 22.77 -3.93
C PRO A 87 -4.52 21.60 -4.67
N LEU A 88 -4.63 21.68 -6.01
CA LEU A 88 -5.18 20.58 -6.81
C LEU A 88 -4.41 19.26 -6.62
N MET A 89 -3.06 19.32 -6.54
CA MET A 89 -2.26 18.12 -6.28
C MET A 89 -2.44 17.57 -4.87
N ALA A 90 -2.66 18.45 -3.90
CA ALA A 90 -2.97 18.04 -2.53
C ALA A 90 -4.35 17.39 -2.46
N LEU A 91 -5.36 17.94 -3.15
CA LEU A 91 -6.71 17.36 -3.25
C LEU A 91 -6.69 15.99 -3.94
N LEU A 92 -5.96 15.84 -5.05
CA LEU A 92 -5.80 14.55 -5.72
C LEU A 92 -5.09 13.53 -4.83
N ALA A 93 -4.05 13.94 -4.09
CA ALA A 93 -3.37 13.08 -3.13
C ALA A 93 -4.30 12.65 -1.99
N LEU A 94 -5.09 13.58 -1.46
CA LEU A 94 -6.08 13.31 -0.41
C LEU A 94 -7.19 12.38 -0.91
N GLY A 95 -7.74 12.66 -2.10
CA GLY A 95 -8.77 11.83 -2.73
C GLY A 95 -8.32 10.37 -2.96
N GLY A 96 -7.02 10.16 -3.24
CA GLY A 96 -6.45 8.82 -3.31
C GLY A 96 -6.10 8.22 -1.94
N ALA A 97 -5.70 9.04 -0.98
CA ALA A 97 -5.28 8.56 0.34
C ALA A 97 -6.44 8.12 1.24
N VAL A 98 -7.58 8.81 1.19
CA VAL A 98 -8.75 8.50 2.03
C VAL A 98 -9.27 7.08 1.78
N PRO A 99 -9.58 6.66 0.55
CA PRO A 99 -10.05 5.29 0.30
C PRO A 99 -8.98 4.24 0.65
N LEU A 100 -7.69 4.52 0.39
CA LEU A 100 -6.61 3.59 0.75
C LEU A 100 -6.47 3.43 2.27
N ALA A 101 -6.62 4.52 3.03
CA ALA A 101 -6.61 4.46 4.50
C ALA A 101 -7.82 3.67 5.04
N ALA A 102 -9.01 3.90 4.48
CA ALA A 102 -10.22 3.16 4.85
C ALA A 102 -10.08 1.66 4.54
N ILE A 103 -9.63 1.31 3.33
CA ILE A 103 -9.37 -0.08 2.93
C ILE A 103 -8.38 -0.74 3.90
N LEU A 104 -7.31 -0.04 4.28
CA LEU A 104 -6.32 -0.60 5.20
C LEU A 104 -6.89 -0.83 6.61
N VAL A 105 -7.66 0.13 7.14
CA VAL A 105 -8.30 -0.03 8.47
C VAL A 105 -9.27 -1.21 8.47
N VAL A 106 -10.12 -1.33 7.44
CA VAL A 106 -11.05 -2.46 7.27
C VAL A 106 -10.29 -3.78 7.13
N ALA A 107 -9.26 -3.82 6.29
CA ALA A 107 -8.46 -5.03 6.09
C ALA A 107 -7.79 -5.49 7.39
N VAL A 108 -7.20 -4.55 8.14
CA VAL A 108 -6.52 -4.85 9.42
C VAL A 108 -7.51 -5.27 10.50
N ALA A 109 -8.72 -4.66 10.56
CA ALA A 109 -9.77 -5.04 11.50
C ALA A 109 -10.29 -6.48 11.26
N ARG A 110 -10.19 -6.98 10.01
CA ARG A 110 -10.64 -8.33 9.61
C ARG A 110 -9.53 -9.39 9.62
N VAL A 111 -8.29 -8.99 9.95
CA VAL A 111 -7.16 -9.95 9.99
C VAL A 111 -7.19 -10.75 11.28
N ASP A 112 -7.66 -11.98 11.19
CA ASP A 112 -7.60 -12.98 12.30
C ASP A 112 -6.34 -13.84 12.22
N ALA A 113 -5.60 -13.79 11.12
CA ALA A 113 -4.50 -14.69 10.84
C ALA A 113 -3.14 -14.08 11.19
N PRO A 114 -2.44 -14.55 12.23
CA PRO A 114 -1.17 -13.99 12.70
C PRO A 114 -0.06 -14.10 11.65
N HIS A 115 -0.12 -15.07 10.75
CA HIS A 115 0.86 -15.23 9.67
C HIS A 115 0.83 -14.08 8.65
N LEU A 116 -0.33 -13.44 8.42
CA LEU A 116 -0.41 -12.27 7.55
C LEU A 116 0.28 -11.06 8.18
N LEU A 117 0.10 -10.87 9.49
CA LEU A 117 0.77 -9.80 10.24
C LEU A 117 2.29 -10.05 10.27
N LEU A 118 2.72 -11.30 10.47
CA LEU A 118 4.13 -11.68 10.36
C LEU A 118 4.69 -11.39 8.95
N GLY A 119 3.91 -11.68 7.91
CA GLY A 119 4.26 -11.34 6.53
C GLY A 119 4.53 -9.85 6.33
N MET A 120 3.74 -8.96 6.95
CA MET A 120 3.98 -7.52 6.92
C MET A 120 5.29 -7.12 7.61
N VAL A 121 5.64 -7.75 8.74
CA VAL A 121 6.91 -7.52 9.43
C VAL A 121 8.08 -7.99 8.57
N LEU A 122 8.00 -9.19 8.01
CA LEU A 122 9.04 -9.75 7.14
C LEU A 122 9.20 -8.98 5.83
N ASN A 123 8.15 -8.29 5.38
CA ASN A 123 8.23 -7.44 4.19
C ASN A 123 9.10 -6.19 4.38
N VAL A 124 9.29 -5.70 5.60
CA VAL A 124 10.10 -4.51 5.86
C VAL A 124 11.55 -4.67 5.38
N PRO A 125 12.30 -5.70 5.82
CA PRO A 125 13.65 -5.91 5.30
C PRO A 125 13.67 -6.14 3.78
N VAL A 126 12.67 -6.83 3.21
CA VAL A 126 12.57 -7.03 1.75
C VAL A 126 12.48 -5.68 1.03
N LEU A 127 11.60 -4.78 1.49
CA LEU A 127 11.45 -3.44 0.88
C LEU A 127 12.74 -2.62 0.98
N VAL A 128 13.43 -2.65 2.13
CA VAL A 128 14.71 -1.94 2.32
C VAL A 128 15.78 -2.51 1.38
N LEU A 129 15.90 -3.84 1.30
CA LEU A 129 16.85 -4.51 0.42
C LEU A 129 16.58 -4.23 -1.06
N LEU A 130 15.32 -4.26 -1.48
CA LEU A 130 14.93 -3.93 -2.87
C LEU A 130 15.27 -2.47 -3.20
N ARG A 131 15.00 -1.53 -2.28
CA ARG A 131 15.35 -0.12 -2.47
C ARG A 131 16.86 0.06 -2.59
N GLU A 132 17.64 -0.58 -1.74
CA GLU A 132 19.11 -0.51 -1.79
C GLU A 132 19.66 -1.15 -3.07
N PHE A 133 19.15 -2.31 -3.45
CA PHE A 133 19.49 -2.99 -4.72
C PHE A 133 19.29 -2.04 -5.91
N TRP A 134 18.09 -1.45 -6.04
CA TRP A 134 17.81 -0.52 -7.13
C TRP A 134 18.62 0.76 -7.03
N SER A 135 18.87 1.27 -5.83
CA SER A 135 19.74 2.44 -5.62
C SER A 135 21.16 2.20 -6.13
N ARG A 136 21.74 1.03 -5.89
CA ARG A 136 23.06 0.64 -6.40
C ARG A 136 23.02 0.44 -7.91
N ARG A 137 22.02 -0.28 -8.42
CA ARG A 137 21.90 -0.56 -9.86
C ARG A 137 21.72 0.71 -10.71
N LEU A 138 21.00 1.69 -10.17
CA LEU A 138 20.77 2.97 -10.86
C LEU A 138 21.94 3.97 -10.68
N ALA A 139 22.96 3.67 -9.90
CA ALA A 139 24.04 4.60 -9.61
C ALA A 139 24.80 5.05 -10.88
N SER A 140 24.95 4.16 -11.86
CA SER A 140 25.62 4.43 -13.13
C SER A 140 24.68 4.93 -14.24
N HIS A 141 23.34 4.81 -14.08
CA HIS A 141 22.39 5.08 -15.16
C HIS A 141 21.46 6.26 -14.87
N ALA A 142 21.25 6.60 -13.60
CA ALA A 142 20.32 7.66 -13.21
C ALA A 142 21.05 8.91 -12.71
N VAL A 143 20.53 10.07 -13.07
CA VAL A 143 21.00 11.35 -12.52
C VAL A 143 20.89 11.30 -10.99
N PRO A 144 21.92 11.67 -10.22
CA PRO A 144 21.94 11.52 -8.75
C PRO A 144 20.71 12.07 -8.04
N ARG A 145 20.19 13.19 -8.53
CA ARG A 145 18.99 13.88 -8.01
C ARG A 145 17.73 13.00 -8.05
N PHE A 146 17.60 12.10 -9.02
CA PHE A 146 16.37 11.30 -9.24
C PHE A 146 16.54 9.84 -8.83
N ARG A 147 17.77 9.42 -8.52
CA ARG A 147 18.11 8.03 -8.21
C ARG A 147 17.28 7.46 -7.07
N ALA A 148 17.19 8.19 -5.95
CA ALA A 148 16.46 7.72 -4.77
C ALA A 148 14.96 7.54 -5.05
N MET A 149 14.34 8.45 -5.81
CA MET A 149 12.93 8.36 -6.18
C MET A 149 12.65 7.21 -7.15
N LEU A 150 13.52 7.02 -8.15
CA LEU A 150 13.40 5.90 -9.10
C LEU A 150 13.62 4.56 -8.39
N ALA A 151 14.62 4.47 -7.51
CA ALA A 151 14.88 3.27 -6.72
C ALA A 151 13.68 2.90 -5.84
N LEU A 152 13.08 3.86 -5.13
CA LEU A 152 11.88 3.63 -4.35
C LEU A 152 10.70 3.17 -5.22
N ARG A 153 10.49 3.79 -6.38
CA ARG A 153 9.39 3.42 -7.30
C ARG A 153 9.54 1.99 -7.80
N LEU A 154 10.74 1.60 -8.24
CA LEU A 154 11.01 0.25 -8.72
C LEU A 154 10.92 -0.78 -7.58
N ALA A 155 11.42 -0.44 -6.39
CA ALA A 155 11.30 -1.27 -5.21
C ALA A 155 9.81 -1.51 -4.83
N LEU A 156 8.98 -0.46 -4.83
CA LEU A 156 7.55 -0.58 -4.55
C LEU A 156 6.82 -1.42 -5.61
N ALA A 157 7.13 -1.23 -6.90
CA ALA A 157 6.49 -1.99 -7.97
C ALA A 157 6.84 -3.49 -7.89
N LEU A 158 8.12 -3.82 -7.69
CA LEU A 158 8.54 -5.21 -7.53
C LEU A 158 7.98 -5.82 -6.24
N ASN A 159 8.01 -5.07 -5.14
CA ASN A 159 7.49 -5.53 -3.86
C ASN A 159 5.97 -5.76 -3.88
N LEU A 160 5.22 -4.93 -4.61
CA LEU A 160 3.79 -5.15 -4.85
C LEU A 160 3.56 -6.51 -5.53
N GLY A 161 4.33 -6.82 -6.58
CA GLY A 161 4.25 -8.10 -7.28
C GLY A 161 4.60 -9.28 -6.36
N LEU A 162 5.66 -9.16 -5.55
CA LEU A 162 6.07 -10.20 -4.60
C LEU A 162 5.02 -10.45 -3.52
N LEU A 163 4.48 -9.37 -2.91
CA LEU A 163 3.42 -9.49 -1.91
C LEU A 163 2.12 -10.02 -2.51
N PHE A 164 1.76 -9.58 -3.71
CA PHE A 164 0.60 -10.13 -4.40
C PHE A 164 0.75 -11.62 -4.66
N LEU A 165 1.91 -12.05 -5.16
CA LEU A 165 2.19 -13.46 -5.39
C LEU A 165 2.15 -14.27 -4.08
N ALA A 166 2.73 -13.74 -3.00
CA ALA A 166 2.70 -14.39 -1.68
C ALA A 166 1.26 -14.51 -1.15
N LEU A 167 0.42 -13.46 -1.28
CA LEU A 167 -0.98 -13.51 -0.89
C LEU A 167 -1.80 -14.46 -1.77
N ALA A 168 -1.60 -14.43 -3.07
CA ALA A 168 -2.26 -15.36 -3.99
C ALA A 168 -1.91 -16.82 -3.66
N THR A 169 -0.63 -17.08 -3.39
CA THR A 169 -0.18 -18.42 -2.95
C THR A 169 -0.81 -18.80 -1.61
N ALA A 170 -0.81 -17.91 -0.62
CA ALA A 170 -1.45 -18.16 0.67
C ALA A 170 -2.97 -18.40 0.53
N ALA A 171 -3.62 -17.69 -0.40
CA ALA A 171 -5.03 -17.88 -0.69
C ALA A 171 -5.33 -19.29 -1.23
N LEU A 172 -4.46 -19.86 -2.07
CA LEU A 172 -4.65 -21.23 -2.61
C LEU A 172 -4.61 -22.32 -1.53
N PHE A 173 -3.90 -22.07 -0.42
CA PHE A 173 -3.78 -23.02 0.69
C PHE A 173 -4.74 -22.76 1.85
N ARG A 174 -5.57 -21.73 1.74
CA ARG A 174 -6.54 -21.38 2.78
C ARG A 174 -7.76 -22.29 2.66
N THR A 175 -8.21 -22.85 3.77
CA THR A 175 -9.50 -23.52 3.84
C THR A 175 -10.61 -22.47 3.81
N TYR A 176 -11.46 -22.57 2.84
CA TYR A 176 -12.63 -21.67 2.70
C TYR A 176 -13.89 -22.37 3.14
N PRO A 177 -14.89 -21.61 3.64
CA PRO A 177 -16.19 -22.18 3.93
C PRO A 177 -16.79 -22.79 2.64
N GLU A 178 -17.38 -23.97 2.76
CA GLU A 178 -18.14 -24.55 1.67
C GLU A 178 -19.37 -23.68 1.38
N LEU A 179 -19.36 -23.04 0.22
CA LEU A 179 -20.48 -22.25 -0.29
C LEU A 179 -21.38 -23.08 -1.23
N ALA A 180 -21.16 -24.39 -1.25
CA ALA A 180 -21.91 -25.31 -2.08
C ALA A 180 -23.40 -25.31 -1.69
N GLY A 181 -24.27 -25.14 -2.69
CA GLY A 181 -25.71 -25.09 -2.48
C GLY A 181 -26.31 -23.73 -2.06
N LEU A 182 -25.47 -22.74 -1.78
CA LEU A 182 -25.93 -21.38 -1.51
C LEU A 182 -26.09 -20.59 -2.81
N THR A 183 -27.11 -19.75 -2.88
CA THR A 183 -27.17 -18.70 -3.90
C THR A 183 -26.11 -17.63 -3.62
N LEU A 184 -25.74 -16.86 -4.66
CA LEU A 184 -24.78 -15.76 -4.50
C LEU A 184 -25.20 -14.79 -3.38
N THR A 185 -26.49 -14.45 -3.31
CA THR A 185 -27.02 -13.52 -2.31
C THR A 185 -26.90 -14.10 -0.90
N GLU A 186 -27.25 -15.37 -0.71
CA GLU A 186 -27.11 -16.06 0.59
C GLU A 186 -25.67 -16.16 1.04
N ALA A 187 -24.73 -16.49 0.14
CA ALA A 187 -23.30 -16.50 0.43
C ALA A 187 -22.80 -15.12 0.88
N MET A 188 -23.17 -14.05 0.18
CA MET A 188 -22.81 -12.68 0.54
C MET A 188 -23.38 -12.26 1.89
N LEU A 189 -24.66 -12.53 2.14
CA LEU A 189 -25.34 -12.16 3.40
C LEU A 189 -24.80 -12.96 4.59
N SER A 190 -24.52 -14.24 4.42
CA SER A 190 -23.99 -15.10 5.49
C SER A 190 -22.62 -14.62 5.97
N GLU A 191 -21.72 -14.28 5.04
CA GLU A 191 -20.38 -13.79 5.40
C GLU A 191 -20.39 -12.35 5.90
N ALA A 192 -21.27 -11.49 5.37
CA ALA A 192 -21.48 -10.15 5.88
C ALA A 192 -22.03 -10.16 7.32
N GLY A 193 -22.99 -11.05 7.62
CA GLY A 193 -23.60 -11.17 8.93
C GLY A 193 -22.65 -11.65 10.05
N ARG A 194 -21.50 -12.23 9.70
CA ARG A 194 -20.46 -12.64 10.67
C ARG A 194 -19.58 -11.49 11.13
N GLN A 195 -19.68 -10.32 10.48
CA GLN A 195 -18.83 -9.17 10.82
C GLN A 195 -19.47 -8.31 11.89
N GLU A 196 -18.78 -8.19 13.02
CA GLU A 196 -19.23 -7.39 14.17
C GLU A 196 -18.16 -6.35 14.55
N ALA A 197 -18.58 -5.13 14.85
CA ALA A 197 -17.73 -4.08 15.38
C ALA A 197 -18.57 -3.12 16.25
N ALA A 198 -17.94 -2.46 17.22
CA ALA A 198 -18.60 -1.44 18.04
C ALA A 198 -18.97 -0.18 17.26
N SER A 199 -18.23 0.13 16.19
CA SER A 199 -18.53 1.21 15.25
C SER A 199 -19.47 0.71 14.15
N GLY A 200 -20.63 1.33 14.01
CA GLY A 200 -21.58 1.04 12.90
C GLY A 200 -20.98 1.31 11.53
N LEU A 201 -20.17 2.39 11.40
CA LEU A 201 -19.46 2.69 10.18
C LEU A 201 -18.44 1.59 9.82
N LEU A 202 -17.61 1.17 10.77
CA LEU A 202 -16.61 0.12 10.55
C LEU A 202 -17.30 -1.21 10.22
N GLN A 203 -18.36 -1.56 10.97
CA GLN A 203 -19.14 -2.76 10.72
C GLN A 203 -19.71 -2.80 9.29
N ALA A 204 -20.33 -1.73 8.84
CA ALA A 204 -20.88 -1.65 7.47
C ALA A 204 -19.78 -1.83 6.42
N LEU A 205 -18.59 -1.22 6.59
CA LEU A 205 -17.46 -1.38 5.68
C LEU A 205 -16.88 -2.81 5.74
N MET A 206 -16.81 -3.43 6.91
CA MET A 206 -16.37 -4.82 7.06
C MET A 206 -17.37 -5.79 6.40
N GLN A 207 -18.67 -5.56 6.57
CA GLN A 207 -19.72 -6.34 5.93
C GLN A 207 -19.65 -6.24 4.40
N LEU A 208 -19.45 -5.03 3.86
CA LEU A 208 -19.26 -4.83 2.42
C LEU A 208 -18.03 -5.57 1.90
N ALA A 209 -16.92 -5.50 2.63
CA ALA A 209 -15.70 -6.22 2.26
C ALA A 209 -15.88 -7.74 2.34
N ALA A 210 -16.57 -8.25 3.37
CA ALA A 210 -16.87 -9.67 3.51
C ALA A 210 -17.83 -10.18 2.40
N ALA A 211 -18.86 -9.40 2.06
CA ALA A 211 -19.74 -9.71 0.94
C ALA A 211 -18.99 -9.78 -0.41
N LYS A 212 -18.07 -8.82 -0.66
CA LYS A 212 -17.20 -8.85 -1.83
C LYS A 212 -16.33 -10.12 -1.87
N ASP A 213 -15.75 -10.49 -0.74
CA ASP A 213 -14.90 -11.69 -0.66
C ASP A 213 -15.73 -12.95 -0.87
N ALA A 214 -16.93 -13.04 -0.25
CA ALA A 214 -17.86 -14.15 -0.47
C ALA A 214 -18.29 -14.27 -1.94
N MET A 215 -18.57 -13.15 -2.60
CA MET A 215 -18.87 -13.14 -4.05
C MET A 215 -17.69 -13.68 -4.86
N ALA A 216 -16.46 -13.26 -4.57
CA ALA A 216 -15.28 -13.72 -5.26
C ALA A 216 -15.10 -15.24 -5.08
N TRP A 217 -15.29 -15.75 -3.86
CA TRP A 217 -15.17 -17.18 -3.57
C TRP A 217 -16.29 -18.01 -4.15
N TRP A 218 -17.52 -17.52 -4.10
CA TRP A 218 -18.66 -18.17 -4.74
C TRP A 218 -18.45 -18.31 -6.26
N LEU A 219 -18.00 -17.23 -6.92
CA LEU A 219 -17.65 -17.26 -8.34
C LEU A 219 -16.50 -18.27 -8.60
N GLY A 220 -15.50 -18.27 -7.74
CA GLY A 220 -14.37 -19.21 -7.82
C GLY A 220 -14.79 -20.66 -7.72
N GLN A 221 -15.76 -20.98 -6.84
CA GLN A 221 -16.22 -22.36 -6.61
C GLN A 221 -17.31 -22.81 -7.61
N GLN A 222 -18.17 -21.92 -8.07
CA GLN A 222 -19.31 -22.28 -8.91
C GLN A 222 -19.05 -22.07 -10.39
N VAL A 223 -18.32 -21.01 -10.76
CA VAL A 223 -18.16 -20.60 -12.17
C VAL A 223 -16.85 -21.10 -12.76
N LEU A 224 -15.73 -20.98 -12.02
CA LEU A 224 -14.43 -21.34 -12.57
C LEU A 224 -14.27 -22.83 -12.92
N PRO A 225 -14.81 -23.80 -12.15
CA PRO A 225 -14.71 -25.22 -12.53
C PRO A 225 -15.44 -25.55 -13.83
N GLY A 226 -16.43 -24.74 -14.22
CA GLY A 226 -17.15 -24.88 -15.50
C GLY A 226 -16.37 -24.42 -16.73
N LEU A 227 -15.23 -23.75 -16.54
CA LEU A 227 -14.36 -23.34 -17.65
C LEU A 227 -13.55 -24.55 -18.15
N ILE A 228 -13.64 -24.82 -19.43
CA ILE A 228 -13.02 -26.00 -20.06
C ILE A 228 -11.49 -25.92 -20.06
N GLU A 229 -10.95 -24.70 -20.17
CA GLU A 229 -9.50 -24.46 -20.27
C GLU A 229 -8.85 -24.18 -18.90
N PRO A 230 -7.87 -24.97 -18.46
CA PRO A 230 -7.17 -24.73 -17.17
C PRO A 230 -6.53 -23.33 -17.08
N GLY A 231 -6.07 -22.82 -18.21
CA GLY A 231 -5.51 -21.46 -18.28
C GLY A 231 -6.52 -20.37 -17.91
N LEU A 232 -7.78 -20.52 -18.36
CA LEU A 232 -8.85 -19.58 -18.03
C LEU A 232 -9.25 -19.68 -16.55
N GLN A 233 -9.19 -20.87 -15.94
CA GLN A 233 -9.41 -21.05 -14.51
C GLN A 233 -8.35 -20.27 -13.68
N ILE A 234 -7.07 -20.40 -14.05
CA ILE A 234 -5.98 -19.68 -13.38
C ILE A 234 -6.17 -18.17 -13.52
N VAL A 235 -6.48 -17.68 -14.72
CA VAL A 235 -6.74 -16.25 -14.96
C VAL A 235 -7.94 -15.79 -14.14
N GLY A 236 -9.01 -16.56 -14.08
CA GLY A 236 -10.18 -16.26 -13.26
C GLY A 236 -9.83 -16.11 -11.78
N TRP A 237 -9.08 -17.03 -11.20
CA TRP A 237 -8.58 -16.92 -9.84
C TRP A 237 -7.68 -15.70 -9.63
N MET A 238 -6.77 -15.41 -10.56
CA MET A 238 -5.94 -14.20 -10.48
C MET A 238 -6.76 -12.92 -10.48
N VAL A 239 -7.83 -12.85 -11.28
CA VAL A 239 -8.74 -11.68 -11.30
C VAL A 239 -9.47 -11.54 -9.97
N LEU A 240 -9.96 -12.64 -9.38
CA LEU A 240 -10.64 -12.61 -8.09
C LEU A 240 -9.71 -12.14 -6.96
N VAL A 241 -8.49 -12.66 -6.92
CA VAL A 241 -7.48 -12.27 -5.92
C VAL A 241 -6.91 -10.86 -6.20
N ALA A 242 -6.99 -10.36 -7.45
CA ALA A 242 -6.50 -9.02 -7.79
C ALA A 242 -7.21 -7.89 -7.00
N THR A 243 -8.42 -8.14 -6.50
CA THR A 243 -9.12 -7.17 -5.62
C THR A 243 -8.35 -6.91 -4.32
N ASP A 244 -7.53 -7.84 -3.86
CA ASP A 244 -6.71 -7.70 -2.65
C ASP A 244 -5.44 -6.88 -2.86
N VAL A 245 -5.09 -6.60 -4.12
CA VAL A 245 -3.97 -5.70 -4.47
C VAL A 245 -4.14 -4.32 -3.83
N LEU A 246 -5.38 -3.84 -3.67
CA LEU A 246 -5.64 -2.55 -3.02
C LEU A 246 -5.23 -2.53 -1.55
N VAL A 247 -5.37 -3.65 -0.84
CA VAL A 247 -4.92 -3.80 0.56
C VAL A 247 -3.39 -3.72 0.62
N VAL A 248 -2.71 -4.52 -0.22
CA VAL A 248 -1.25 -4.50 -0.34
C VAL A 248 -0.75 -3.11 -0.74
N TRP A 249 -1.40 -2.49 -1.71
CA TRP A 249 -1.06 -1.15 -2.16
C TRP A 249 -1.21 -0.12 -1.05
N SER A 250 -2.28 -0.21 -0.25
CA SER A 250 -2.51 0.68 0.91
C SER A 250 -1.38 0.57 1.94
N TYR A 251 -0.98 -0.66 2.28
CA TYR A 251 0.16 -0.92 3.16
C TYR A 251 1.47 -0.34 2.58
N LEU A 252 1.77 -0.61 1.32
CA LEU A 252 2.96 -0.10 0.65
C LEU A 252 2.96 1.42 0.55
N MET A 253 1.78 2.06 0.43
CA MET A 253 1.69 3.52 0.41
C MET A 253 2.04 4.15 1.76
N ILE A 254 1.70 3.52 2.88
CA ILE A 254 2.18 3.99 4.20
C ILE A 254 3.70 3.83 4.29
N CYS A 255 4.25 2.66 3.97
CA CYS A 255 5.70 2.43 3.98
C CYS A 255 6.44 3.44 3.09
N ALA A 256 5.91 3.69 1.88
CA ALA A 256 6.45 4.68 0.96
C ALA A 256 6.35 6.11 1.49
N SER A 257 5.31 6.43 2.26
CA SER A 257 5.15 7.75 2.89
C SER A 257 6.17 7.95 4.00
N VAL A 258 6.40 6.93 4.84
CA VAL A 258 7.48 6.94 5.86
C VAL A 258 8.82 7.23 5.19
N LEU A 259 9.22 6.45 4.19
CA LEU A 259 10.50 6.63 3.49
C LEU A 259 10.61 7.99 2.80
N THR A 260 9.51 8.48 2.21
CA THR A 260 9.48 9.79 1.55
C THR A 260 9.70 10.92 2.55
N LEU A 261 9.08 10.85 3.71
CA LEU A 261 9.19 11.87 4.76
C LEU A 261 10.57 11.84 5.44
N LEU A 262 11.13 10.64 5.70
CA LEU A 262 12.47 10.49 6.27
C LEU A 262 13.55 11.10 5.36
N HIS A 263 13.44 10.89 4.06
CA HIS A 263 14.43 11.36 3.09
C HIS A 263 14.04 12.67 2.38
N TRP A 264 13.05 13.40 2.91
CA TRP A 264 12.58 14.66 2.34
C TRP A 264 13.69 15.65 2.01
N ARG A 265 14.66 15.82 2.92
CA ARG A 265 15.77 16.77 2.76
C ARG A 265 16.73 16.38 1.62
N GLU A 266 16.91 15.08 1.38
CA GLU A 266 17.76 14.58 0.30
C GLU A 266 17.11 14.81 -1.08
N TRP A 267 15.79 14.87 -1.13
CA TRP A 267 15.04 15.07 -2.37
C TRP A 267 14.86 16.54 -2.75
N HIS A 268 15.24 17.46 -1.84
CA HIS A 268 15.18 18.91 -2.04
C HIS A 268 16.56 19.57 -1.86
N PRO A 269 17.58 19.26 -2.67
CA PRO A 269 18.93 19.82 -2.52
C PRO A 269 19.03 21.32 -2.82
N GLY A 270 17.93 22.03 -3.10
CA GLY A 270 17.93 23.44 -3.49
C GLY A 270 17.41 24.44 -2.45
N GLY A 271 17.16 24.02 -1.19
CA GLY A 271 16.57 24.91 -0.17
C GLY A 271 17.57 25.79 0.60
N HIS A 272 18.88 25.66 0.39
CA HIS A 272 19.90 26.39 1.17
C HIS A 272 20.91 27.17 0.34
N ARG A 273 20.65 27.44 -0.94
CA ARG A 273 21.47 28.37 -1.72
C ARG A 273 20.57 29.32 -2.49
N GLN A 274 20.06 30.29 -1.81
CA GLN A 274 19.75 31.65 -2.28
C GLN A 274 20.05 32.62 -1.15
#